data_17caa3f66d3fa22c284354f33d5f42de
#
_entry.id   17caa3f66d3fa22c284354f33d5f42de
#
_cell.length_a   1.000
_cell.length_b   1.000
_cell.length_c   1.000
_cell.angle_alpha   90.00
_cell.angle_beta   90.00
_cell.angle_gamma   90.00
#
_symmetry.space_group_name_H-M   'P 1'
#
loop_
_entity.id
_entity.type
_entity.pdbx_description
1 polymer ?
#
loop_
_entity_poly.entity_id
_entity_poly.type
_entity_poly.pdbx_seq_one_letter_code
_entity_poly.pdbx_strand_id
1 'polypeptide(L)'
;MKVEFSSTFIKAARKLSGKMLESLKRTILEVKAAEDIKQITDCKKLVGYSRIYRIRIGDYRAIFTLEIEISRDTILFQFLTSRGEAYGKKIKSELKRID
;
A
#
# COMPACT_ATOMS: atom_id res chain seq x y z
N MET A 1 -10.46 8.15 2.61
CA MET A 1 -10.81 6.77 2.21
C MET A 1 -10.72 5.84 3.41
N LYS A 2 -11.49 4.77 3.42
CA LYS A 2 -11.40 3.75 4.45
C LYS A 2 -10.11 2.96 4.27
N VAL A 3 -9.42 2.65 5.38
CA VAL A 3 -8.13 1.96 5.33
C VAL A 3 -8.18 0.70 6.19
N GLU A 4 -7.72 -0.41 5.62
CA GLU A 4 -7.58 -1.68 6.32
C GLU A 4 -6.17 -2.22 6.09
N PHE A 5 -5.74 -3.17 6.90
CA PHE A 5 -4.39 -3.71 6.85
C PHE A 5 -4.41 -5.23 6.94
N SER A 6 -3.63 -5.88 6.10
CA SER A 6 -3.40 -7.32 6.22
C SER A 6 -2.48 -7.62 7.41
N SER A 7 -2.51 -8.84 7.91
CA SER A 7 -1.60 -9.25 8.97
C SER A 7 -0.14 -9.19 8.50
N THR A 8 0.11 -9.50 7.23
CA THR A 8 1.45 -9.42 6.63
C THR A 8 1.97 -7.99 6.65
N PHE A 9 1.13 -7.02 6.29
CA PHE A 9 1.50 -5.61 6.33
C PHE A 9 1.82 -5.17 7.76
N ILE A 10 0.97 -5.53 8.71
CA ILE A 10 1.15 -5.15 10.11
C ILE A 10 2.46 -5.69 10.67
N LYS A 11 2.79 -6.96 10.37
CA LYS A 11 4.07 -7.55 10.81
C LYS A 11 5.28 -6.79 10.27
N ALA A 12 5.23 -6.42 9.00
CA ALA A 12 6.32 -5.65 8.38
C ALA A 12 6.41 -4.26 8.99
N ALA A 13 5.28 -3.60 9.21
CA ALA A 13 5.24 -2.25 9.79
C ALA A 13 5.81 -2.21 11.20
N ARG A 14 5.61 -3.25 11.99
CA ARG A 14 6.13 -3.34 13.36
C ARG A 14 7.65 -3.37 13.44
N LYS A 15 8.32 -3.72 12.34
CA LYS A 15 9.79 -3.74 12.27
C LYS A 15 10.39 -2.38 11.98
N LEU A 16 9.57 -1.40 11.58
CA LEU A 16 10.05 -0.06 11.27
C LEU A 16 10.22 0.76 12.55
N SER A 17 11.17 1.68 12.51
CA SER A 17 11.42 2.61 13.62
C SER A 17 11.87 3.96 13.07
N GLY A 18 11.95 4.96 13.96
CA GLY A 18 12.47 6.29 13.62
C GLY A 18 11.72 6.96 12.48
N LYS A 19 12.49 7.60 11.61
CA LYS A 19 11.93 8.39 10.50
C LYS A 19 11.08 7.56 9.53
N MET A 20 11.44 6.31 9.33
CA MET A 20 10.70 5.44 8.40
C MET A 20 9.30 5.15 8.95
N LEU A 21 9.19 4.85 10.24
CA LEU A 21 7.90 4.63 10.89
C LEU A 21 7.05 5.90 10.84
N GLU A 22 7.65 7.07 11.08
CA GLU A 22 6.94 8.34 10.99
C GLU A 22 6.44 8.62 9.58
N SER A 23 7.25 8.33 8.58
CA SER A 23 6.86 8.49 7.18
C SER A 23 5.68 7.59 6.82
N LEU A 24 5.69 6.34 7.30
CA LEU A 24 4.59 5.42 7.10
C LEU A 24 3.30 5.95 7.75
N LYS A 25 3.37 6.39 9.00
CA LYS A 25 2.22 6.94 9.71
C LYS A 25 1.63 8.14 8.99
N ARG A 26 2.49 9.04 8.50
CA ARG A 26 2.07 10.22 7.76
C ARG A 26 1.37 9.86 6.46
N THR A 27 1.91 8.87 5.75
CA THR A 27 1.31 8.35 4.52
C THR A 27 -0.08 7.77 4.77
N ILE A 28 -0.22 6.99 5.84
CA ILE A 28 -1.51 6.40 6.21
C ILE A 28 -2.55 7.50 6.51
N LEU A 29 -2.15 8.56 7.21
CA LEU A 29 -3.05 9.68 7.48
C LEU A 29 -3.44 10.40 6.20
N GLU A 30 -2.52 10.57 5.26
CA GLU A 30 -2.80 11.15 3.96
C GLU A 30 -3.84 10.32 3.21
N VAL A 31 -3.69 9.00 3.20
CA VAL A 31 -4.63 8.10 2.53
C VAL A 31 -6.00 8.18 3.17
N LYS A 32 -6.07 8.21 4.50
CA LYS A 32 -7.35 8.36 5.21
C LYS A 32 -8.07 9.65 4.87
N ALA A 33 -7.32 10.73 4.68
CA ALA A 33 -7.87 12.05 4.37
C ALA A 33 -8.23 12.21 2.89
N ALA A 34 -7.66 11.40 2.00
CA ALA A 34 -7.89 11.49 0.57
C ALA A 34 -9.31 11.07 0.20
N GLU A 35 -9.89 11.72 -0.79
CA GLU A 35 -11.20 11.38 -1.32
C GLU A 35 -11.07 10.36 -2.46
N ASP A 36 -9.94 10.39 -3.18
CA ASP A 36 -9.66 9.43 -4.23
C ASP A 36 -8.15 9.20 -4.38
N ILE A 37 -7.80 8.23 -5.23
CA ILE A 37 -6.40 7.82 -5.46
C ILE A 37 -5.52 8.96 -5.95
N LYS A 38 -6.07 9.88 -6.73
CA LYS A 38 -5.30 10.98 -7.33
C LYS A 38 -4.74 11.94 -6.30
N GLN A 39 -5.32 11.98 -5.12
CA GLN A 39 -4.87 12.86 -4.03
C GLN A 39 -3.71 12.28 -3.24
N ILE A 40 -3.34 11.02 -3.48
CA ILE A 40 -2.28 10.35 -2.73
C ILE A 40 -0.93 10.58 -3.42
N THR A 41 0.04 11.11 -2.68
CA THR A 41 1.40 11.39 -3.17
C THR A 41 2.14 10.10 -3.50
N ASP A 42 2.88 10.10 -4.61
CA ASP A 42 3.70 8.97 -5.04
C ASP A 42 2.95 7.64 -5.15
N CYS A 43 1.69 7.69 -5.53
CA CYS A 43 0.84 6.53 -5.70
C CYS A 43 0.69 6.20 -7.18
N LYS A 44 0.98 4.96 -7.56
CA LYS A 44 0.84 4.48 -8.92
C LYS A 44 0.20 3.10 -8.98
N LYS A 45 -0.65 2.89 -10.00
CA LYS A 45 -1.17 1.57 -10.28
C LYS A 45 -0.06 0.70 -10.85
N LEU A 46 0.01 -0.55 -10.42
CA LEU A 46 0.99 -1.49 -10.95
C LEU A 46 0.56 -2.00 -12.33
N VAL A 47 1.52 -2.04 -13.26
CA VAL A 47 1.28 -2.52 -14.62
C VAL A 47 0.95 -4.02 -14.60
N GLY A 48 -0.11 -4.39 -15.32
CA GLY A 48 -0.52 -5.79 -15.40
C GLY A 48 -1.53 -6.24 -14.36
N TYR A 49 -1.98 -5.33 -13.50
CA TYR A 49 -2.97 -5.62 -12.46
C TYR A 49 -4.16 -4.68 -12.60
N SER A 50 -5.34 -5.13 -12.17
CA SER A 50 -6.56 -4.34 -12.32
C SER A 50 -6.79 -3.35 -11.19
N ARG A 51 -6.40 -3.68 -9.96
CA ARG A 51 -6.70 -2.86 -8.79
C ARG A 51 -5.58 -2.81 -7.75
N ILE A 52 -4.35 -3.06 -8.16
CA ILE A 52 -3.20 -3.04 -7.27
C ILE A 52 -2.37 -1.80 -7.51
N TYR A 53 -2.07 -1.10 -6.43
CA TYR A 53 -1.32 0.16 -6.43
C TYR A 53 -0.15 0.07 -5.48
N ARG A 54 0.83 0.95 -5.68
CA ARG A 54 1.94 1.11 -4.73
C ARG A 54 2.07 2.57 -4.34
N ILE A 55 2.47 2.80 -3.10
CA ILE A 55 2.88 4.12 -2.63
C ILE A 55 4.35 4.03 -2.27
N ARG A 56 5.15 4.94 -2.81
CA ARG A 56 6.57 5.01 -2.50
C ARG A 56 6.78 5.80 -1.21
N ILE A 57 7.42 5.16 -0.23
CA ILE A 57 7.71 5.76 1.07
C ILE A 57 9.20 5.56 1.34
N GLY A 58 10.04 6.51 0.86
CA GLY A 58 11.50 6.35 0.94
C GLY A 58 11.96 5.08 0.24
N ASP A 59 12.71 4.25 0.96
CA ASP A 59 13.20 2.97 0.44
C ASP A 59 12.19 1.85 0.51
N TYR A 60 10.97 2.12 0.97
CA TYR A 60 9.90 1.14 1.09
C TYR A 60 8.80 1.40 0.09
N ARG A 61 8.03 0.34 -0.15
CA ARG A 61 6.83 0.40 -1.00
C ARG A 61 5.67 -0.20 -0.23
N ALA A 62 4.60 0.58 -0.08
CA ALA A 62 3.35 0.08 0.46
C ALA A 62 2.48 -0.34 -0.71
N ILE A 63 2.12 -1.62 -0.75
CA ILE A 63 1.32 -2.18 -1.85
C ILE A 63 -0.08 -2.45 -1.31
N PHE A 64 -1.10 -1.95 -2.02
CA PHE A 64 -2.47 -2.09 -1.59
C PHE A 64 -3.40 -2.47 -2.73
N THR A 65 -4.54 -3.04 -2.37
CA THR A 65 -5.65 -3.25 -3.30
C THR A 65 -6.70 -2.17 -3.06
N LEU A 66 -7.26 -1.67 -4.15
CA LEU A 66 -8.37 -0.72 -4.09
C LEU A 66 -9.67 -1.50 -4.18
N GLU A 67 -10.45 -1.46 -3.10
CA GLU A 67 -11.77 -2.10 -3.05
C GLU A 67 -12.84 -1.04 -3.28
N ILE A 68 -13.56 -1.16 -4.38
CA ILE A 68 -14.61 -0.20 -4.72
C ILE A 68 -15.90 -0.59 -4.01
N GLU A 69 -16.42 0.30 -3.19
CA GLU A 69 -17.63 0.08 -2.41
C GLU A 69 -18.65 1.18 -2.67
N ILE A 70 -19.91 0.88 -2.42
CA ILE A 70 -21.02 1.81 -2.69
C ILE A 70 -20.88 3.11 -1.88
N SER A 71 -20.53 3.01 -0.61
CA SER A 71 -20.43 4.18 0.28
C SER A 71 -19.14 4.95 0.11
N ARG A 72 -18.03 4.24 -0.02
CA ARG A 72 -16.71 4.81 -0.26
C ARG A 72 -15.70 3.69 -0.53
N ASP A 73 -14.64 4.04 -1.24
CA ASP A 73 -13.60 3.09 -1.56
C ASP A 73 -12.76 2.74 -0.33
N THR A 74 -12.29 1.50 -0.28
CA THR A 74 -11.42 0.99 0.78
C THR A 74 -10.05 0.70 0.22
N ILE A 75 -9.02 1.17 0.92
CA ILE A 75 -7.63 0.84 0.66
C ILE A 75 -7.25 -0.30 1.61
N LEU A 76 -6.94 -1.47 1.07
CA LEU A 76 -6.46 -2.59 1.87
C LEU A 76 -4.96 -2.72 1.64
N PHE A 77 -4.16 -2.31 2.63
CA PHE A 77 -2.71 -2.45 2.56
C PHE A 77 -2.34 -3.92 2.73
N GLN A 78 -1.73 -4.49 1.69
CA GLN A 78 -1.40 -5.91 1.63
C GLN A 78 0.05 -6.18 2.02
N PHE A 79 0.99 -5.40 1.49
CA PHE A 79 2.41 -5.63 1.68
C PHE A 79 3.15 -4.32 1.94
N LEU A 80 4.16 -4.41 2.80
CA LEU A 80 5.12 -3.33 3.02
C LEU A 80 6.50 -3.95 2.77
N THR A 81 7.13 -3.56 1.67
CA THR A 81 8.37 -4.20 1.22
C THR A 81 9.44 -3.16 0.96
N SER A 82 10.70 -3.60 0.97
CA SER A 82 11.79 -2.76 0.55
C SER A 82 11.68 -2.51 -0.96
N ARG A 83 12.36 -1.49 -1.43
CA ARG A 83 12.39 -1.11 -2.85
C ARG A 83 12.72 -2.29 -3.78
N GLY A 84 13.73 -3.10 -3.42
CA GLY A 84 14.14 -4.23 -4.24
C GLY A 84 13.14 -5.40 -4.22
N GLU A 85 12.48 -5.62 -3.10
CA GLU A 85 11.52 -6.72 -2.95
C GLU A 85 10.17 -6.45 -3.59
N ALA A 86 9.81 -5.18 -3.76
CA ALA A 86 8.48 -4.78 -4.25
C ALA A 86 8.16 -5.36 -5.64
N TYR A 87 9.17 -5.64 -6.44
CA TYR A 87 9.01 -6.15 -7.79
C TYR A 87 9.58 -7.56 -7.97
N GLY A 88 9.92 -8.24 -6.86
CA GLY A 88 10.46 -9.59 -6.89
C GLY A 88 9.41 -10.65 -7.21
N LYS A 89 9.88 -11.86 -7.55
CA LYS A 89 8.99 -12.98 -7.93
C LYS A 89 8.01 -13.35 -6.84
N LYS A 90 8.43 -13.32 -5.58
CA LYS A 90 7.58 -13.68 -4.44
C LYS A 90 6.37 -12.76 -4.34
N ILE A 91 6.60 -11.45 -4.42
CA ILE A 91 5.54 -10.47 -4.37
C ILE A 91 4.64 -10.58 -5.60
N LYS A 92 5.21 -10.72 -6.78
CA LYS A 92 4.42 -10.87 -8.02
C LYS A 92 3.48 -12.07 -7.95
N SER A 93 3.95 -13.19 -7.41
CA SER A 93 3.13 -14.38 -7.25
C SER A 93 1.95 -14.11 -6.31
N GLU A 94 2.20 -13.45 -5.17
CA GLU A 94 1.15 -13.11 -4.22
C GLU A 94 0.15 -12.11 -4.82
N LEU A 95 0.61 -11.13 -5.59
CA LEU A 95 -0.25 -10.12 -6.20
C LEU A 95 -1.20 -10.73 -7.22
N LYS A 96 -0.73 -11.68 -8.01
CA LYS A 96 -1.59 -12.38 -8.97
C LYS A 96 -2.73 -13.12 -8.29
N ARG A 97 -2.47 -13.66 -7.11
CA ARG A 97 -3.46 -14.41 -6.36
C ARG A 97 -4.57 -13.51 -5.78
N ILE A 98 -4.23 -12.28 -5.39
CA ILE A 98 -5.18 -11.37 -4.73
C ILE A 98 -5.83 -10.37 -5.68
N ASP A 99 -5.35 -10.23 -6.90
CA ASP A 99 -5.91 -9.29 -7.87
C ASP A 99 -7.26 -9.84 -8.51
#